data_ffa86f201335ad44a0f78cdd90aa7aaf
#
_entry.id   ffa86f201335ad44a0f78cdd90aa7aaf
#
_cell.length_a   1.000
_cell.length_b   1.000
_cell.length_c   1.000
_cell.angle_alpha   90.00
_cell.angle_beta   90.00
_cell.angle_gamma   90.00
#
_symmetry.space_group_name_H-M   'P 1'
#
loop_
_entity.id
_entity.type
_entity.pdbx_description
1 polymer ?
#
loop_
_entity_poly.entity_id
_entity_poly.type
_entity_poly.pdbx_seq_one_letter_code
_entity_poly.pdbx_strand_id
1 'polypeptide(L)'
;MSYDIDYLTLLSQQYPTVKTASTEIIRLQSRQKLPKLTEHFMSDIHGEYESFLHILKNASGVIKDKITQIYGRTLSERDRQVLATLIYYPEQKLEYIKDEVDDINDWYKITLYRLIEICRVVASKYTRAKIREFLPEAFGSTIDELIHANTDYGSDKETYYNESISTIVELGQADDFIVEISTLIQTLAIGRLHIIGDIFDRGPRADIILDTLT
;
A
#
# COMPACT_ATOMS: atom_id res chain seq x y z
N MET A 1 -5.49 -32.12 28.26
CA MET A 1 -4.80 -31.96 27.00
C MET A 1 -3.36 -32.43 27.21
N SER A 2 -2.94 -33.49 26.52
CA SER A 2 -1.52 -33.87 26.51
C SER A 2 -0.80 -32.92 25.55
N TYR A 3 0.12 -32.12 26.05
CA TYR A 3 0.96 -31.29 25.21
C TYR A 3 2.06 -32.17 24.62
N ASP A 4 2.33 -32.00 23.33
CA ASP A 4 3.45 -32.64 22.66
C ASP A 4 4.75 -32.03 23.19
N ILE A 5 5.52 -32.81 23.91
CA ILE A 5 6.76 -32.37 24.56
C ILE A 5 7.82 -31.99 23.50
N ASP A 6 7.86 -32.68 22.37
CA ASP A 6 8.81 -32.41 21.32
C ASP A 6 8.52 -31.05 20.67
N TYR A 7 7.23 -30.75 20.46
CA TYR A 7 6.81 -29.43 19.97
C TYR A 7 7.14 -28.31 20.96
N LEU A 8 6.90 -28.51 22.26
CA LEU A 8 7.25 -27.55 23.29
C LEU A 8 8.77 -27.33 23.39
N THR A 9 9.54 -28.39 23.18
CA THR A 9 11.02 -28.30 23.15
C THR A 9 11.49 -27.42 21.99
N LEU A 10 10.92 -27.59 20.79
CA LEU A 10 11.21 -26.72 19.64
C LEU A 10 10.83 -25.26 19.90
N LEU A 11 9.66 -25.02 20.47
CA LEU A 11 9.23 -23.66 20.84
C LEU A 11 10.16 -23.04 21.88
N SER A 12 10.68 -23.81 22.83
CA SER A 12 11.61 -23.30 23.84
C SER A 12 12.95 -22.85 23.27
N GLN A 13 13.37 -23.42 22.15
CA GLN A 13 14.57 -22.96 21.42
C GLN A 13 14.33 -21.59 20.76
N GLN A 14 13.12 -21.38 20.21
CA GLN A 14 12.73 -20.12 19.59
C GLN A 14 12.42 -19.03 20.63
N TYR A 15 11.82 -19.41 21.75
CA TYR A 15 11.40 -18.51 22.85
C TYR A 15 12.02 -18.97 24.18
N PRO A 16 13.34 -18.75 24.37
CA PRO A 16 14.10 -19.36 25.48
C PRO A 16 13.74 -18.80 26.87
N THR A 17 12.99 -17.72 26.94
CA THR A 17 12.58 -17.10 28.21
C THR A 17 11.08 -16.79 28.24
N VAL A 18 10.49 -16.71 29.43
CA VAL A 18 9.11 -16.28 29.63
C VAL A 18 8.88 -14.90 28.99
N LYS A 19 9.86 -14.01 29.07
CA LYS A 19 9.77 -12.65 28.49
C LYS A 19 9.64 -12.70 26.97
N THR A 20 10.46 -13.50 26.29
CA THR A 20 10.41 -13.63 24.82
C THR A 20 9.11 -14.31 24.38
N ALA A 21 8.66 -15.35 25.08
CA ALA A 21 7.38 -16.01 24.81
C ALA A 21 6.19 -15.07 25.04
N SER A 22 6.18 -14.32 26.15
CA SER A 22 5.12 -13.34 26.44
C SER A 22 5.07 -12.22 25.40
N THR A 23 6.23 -11.73 24.96
CA THR A 23 6.30 -10.70 23.89
C THR A 23 5.63 -11.21 22.61
N GLU A 24 5.93 -12.46 22.21
CA GLU A 24 5.31 -13.04 21.03
C GLU A 24 3.81 -13.27 21.19
N ILE A 25 3.36 -13.73 22.36
CA ILE A 25 1.92 -13.89 22.66
C ILE A 25 1.20 -12.54 22.55
N ILE A 26 1.74 -11.48 23.12
CA ILE A 26 1.17 -10.14 23.03
C ILE A 26 1.08 -9.69 21.57
N ARG A 27 2.15 -9.90 20.79
CA ARG A 27 2.20 -9.58 19.36
C ARG A 27 1.12 -10.34 18.58
N LEU A 28 0.99 -11.63 18.79
CA LEU A 28 0.01 -12.46 18.08
C LEU A 28 -1.43 -12.13 18.48
N GLN A 29 -1.71 -11.92 19.77
CA GLN A 29 -3.04 -11.52 20.25
C GLN A 29 -3.45 -10.15 19.68
N SER A 30 -2.52 -9.19 19.64
CA SER A 30 -2.79 -7.87 19.05
C SER A 30 -3.11 -8.00 17.56
N ARG A 31 -2.36 -8.83 16.82
CA ARG A 31 -2.61 -9.06 15.38
C ARG A 31 -4.00 -9.67 15.11
N GLN A 32 -4.51 -10.52 15.98
CA GLN A 32 -5.86 -11.08 15.83
C GLN A 32 -6.98 -10.05 15.90
N LYS A 33 -6.70 -8.85 16.43
CA LYS A 33 -7.67 -7.75 16.53
C LYS A 33 -7.63 -6.80 15.33
N LEU A 34 -6.62 -6.93 14.46
CA LEU A 34 -6.58 -6.17 13.22
C LEU A 34 -7.69 -6.63 12.26
N PRO A 35 -8.19 -5.74 11.40
CA PRO A 35 -9.06 -6.15 10.30
C PRO A 35 -8.37 -7.21 9.44
N LYS A 36 -9.18 -8.12 8.87
CA LYS A 36 -8.64 -9.11 7.94
C LYS A 36 -8.06 -8.41 6.71
N LEU A 37 -6.93 -8.93 6.23
CA LEU A 37 -6.38 -8.51 4.95
C LEU A 37 -7.35 -8.87 3.83
N THR A 38 -7.26 -8.13 2.74
CA THR A 38 -7.93 -8.50 1.49
C THR A 38 -7.28 -9.77 0.96
N GLU A 39 -8.07 -10.71 0.48
CA GLU A 39 -7.59 -11.91 -0.18
C GLU A 39 -8.08 -11.89 -1.63
N HIS A 40 -7.13 -11.95 -2.56
CA HIS A 40 -7.41 -11.98 -3.99
C HIS A 40 -7.20 -13.39 -4.52
N PHE A 41 -8.17 -13.88 -5.28
CA PHE A 41 -8.09 -15.17 -5.95
C PHE A 41 -8.07 -14.93 -7.45
N MET A 42 -7.06 -15.44 -8.11
CA MET A 42 -6.90 -15.38 -9.57
C MET A 42 -6.73 -16.78 -10.11
N SER A 43 -7.38 -17.07 -11.23
CA SER A 43 -7.23 -18.35 -11.93
C SER A 43 -6.82 -18.12 -13.37
N ASP A 44 -6.14 -19.12 -13.92
CA ASP A 44 -5.90 -19.27 -15.37
C ASP A 44 -5.27 -18.01 -16.01
N ILE A 45 -4.12 -17.60 -15.47
CA ILE A 45 -3.39 -16.40 -15.93
C ILE A 45 -2.84 -16.60 -17.35
N HIS A 46 -2.45 -17.84 -17.69
CA HIS A 46 -2.04 -18.27 -19.04
C HIS A 46 -0.95 -17.40 -19.69
N GLY A 47 -0.02 -16.86 -18.93
CA GLY A 47 1.05 -16.01 -19.48
C GLY A 47 0.62 -14.62 -19.96
N GLU A 48 -0.62 -14.21 -19.68
CA GLU A 48 -1.17 -12.89 -20.05
C GLU A 48 -0.72 -11.79 -19.05
N TYR A 49 0.57 -11.41 -19.16
CA TYR A 49 1.23 -10.51 -18.22
C TYR A 49 0.54 -9.17 -18.05
N GLU A 50 0.14 -8.50 -19.14
CA GLU A 50 -0.46 -7.17 -19.06
C GLU A 50 -1.78 -7.17 -18.29
N SER A 51 -2.62 -8.16 -18.53
CA SER A 51 -3.88 -8.34 -17.81
C SER A 51 -3.63 -8.65 -16.34
N PHE A 52 -2.67 -9.52 -16.06
CA PHE A 52 -2.25 -9.86 -14.70
C PHE A 52 -1.74 -8.63 -13.95
N LEU A 53 -0.81 -7.89 -14.54
CA LEU A 53 -0.26 -6.67 -13.96
C LEU A 53 -1.34 -5.61 -13.71
N HIS A 54 -2.27 -5.44 -14.65
CA HIS A 54 -3.39 -4.49 -14.46
C HIS A 54 -4.23 -4.84 -13.23
N ILE A 55 -4.54 -6.13 -13.03
CA ILE A 55 -5.32 -6.58 -11.87
C ILE A 55 -4.53 -6.37 -10.57
N LEU A 56 -3.22 -6.61 -10.57
CA LEU A 56 -2.36 -6.31 -9.42
C LEU A 56 -2.36 -4.82 -9.09
N LYS A 57 -2.12 -3.96 -10.09
CA LYS A 57 -2.04 -2.50 -9.89
C LYS A 57 -3.33 -1.89 -9.36
N ASN A 58 -4.49 -2.42 -9.74
CA ASN A 58 -5.77 -1.93 -9.25
C ASN A 58 -6.29 -2.70 -8.01
N ALA A 59 -5.58 -3.74 -7.60
CA ALA A 59 -5.96 -4.66 -6.52
C ALA A 59 -7.40 -5.16 -6.68
N SER A 60 -7.76 -5.65 -7.87
CA SER A 60 -9.11 -6.13 -8.23
C SER A 60 -10.23 -5.12 -7.89
N GLY A 61 -9.94 -3.82 -7.99
CA GLY A 61 -10.89 -2.74 -7.72
C GLY A 61 -10.89 -2.20 -6.28
N VAL A 62 -10.16 -2.83 -5.36
CA VAL A 62 -10.12 -2.41 -3.94
C VAL A 62 -9.68 -0.95 -3.78
N ILE A 63 -8.71 -0.49 -4.58
CA ILE A 63 -8.23 0.90 -4.51
C ILE A 63 -9.36 1.87 -4.89
N LYS A 64 -10.11 1.60 -5.96
CA LYS A 64 -11.25 2.41 -6.38
C LYS A 64 -12.34 2.46 -5.29
N ASP A 65 -12.61 1.33 -4.64
CA ASP A 65 -13.57 1.25 -3.54
C ASP A 65 -13.11 2.10 -2.34
N LYS A 66 -11.80 2.08 -2.01
CA LYS A 66 -11.25 2.92 -0.94
C LYS A 66 -11.32 4.41 -1.27
N ILE A 67 -10.99 4.80 -2.49
CA ILE A 67 -11.16 6.19 -2.96
C ILE A 67 -12.63 6.61 -2.83
N THR A 68 -13.56 5.75 -3.23
CA THR A 68 -15.00 6.04 -3.13
C THR A 68 -15.46 6.10 -1.66
N GLN A 69 -14.93 5.25 -0.79
CA GLN A 69 -15.21 5.29 0.65
C GLN A 69 -14.78 6.62 1.28
N ILE A 70 -13.61 7.14 0.92
CA ILE A 70 -13.05 8.37 1.48
C ILE A 70 -13.70 9.60 0.83
N TYR A 71 -13.76 9.63 -0.49
CA TYR A 71 -14.05 10.84 -1.27
C TYR A 71 -15.38 10.80 -2.02
N GLY A 72 -16.22 9.79 -1.80
CA GLY A 72 -17.46 9.63 -2.56
C GLY A 72 -18.46 10.78 -2.44
N ARG A 73 -18.33 11.61 -1.38
CA ARG A 73 -19.17 12.79 -1.17
C ARG A 73 -18.50 14.12 -1.55
N THR A 74 -17.20 14.14 -1.71
CA THR A 74 -16.40 15.36 -1.89
C THR A 74 -15.77 15.49 -3.27
N LEU A 75 -15.51 14.37 -3.94
CA LEU A 75 -14.98 14.36 -5.29
C LEU A 75 -16.01 13.84 -6.31
N SER A 76 -15.98 14.41 -7.51
CA SER A 76 -16.77 13.90 -8.64
C SER A 76 -16.33 12.49 -9.02
N GLU A 77 -17.19 11.74 -9.70
CA GLU A 77 -16.81 10.40 -10.22
C GLU A 77 -15.59 10.48 -11.14
N ARG A 78 -15.51 11.52 -11.97
CA ARG A 78 -14.39 11.77 -12.86
C ARG A 78 -13.08 11.96 -12.08
N ASP A 79 -13.10 12.79 -11.02
CA ASP A 79 -11.88 13.05 -10.22
C ASP A 79 -11.44 11.80 -9.47
N ARG A 80 -12.39 10.98 -8.97
CA ARG A 80 -12.07 9.69 -8.35
C ARG A 80 -11.43 8.73 -9.34
N GLN A 81 -11.90 8.71 -10.60
CA GLN A 81 -11.30 7.88 -11.65
C GLN A 81 -9.90 8.36 -12.02
N VAL A 82 -9.69 9.68 -12.12
CA VAL A 82 -8.34 10.26 -12.36
C VAL A 82 -7.39 9.87 -11.24
N LEU A 83 -7.81 9.99 -9.98
CA LEU A 83 -7.00 9.62 -8.82
C LEU A 83 -6.70 8.12 -8.79
N ALA A 84 -7.68 7.26 -9.12
CA ALA A 84 -7.46 5.82 -9.24
C ALA A 84 -6.44 5.50 -10.34
N THR A 85 -6.58 6.12 -11.52
CA THR A 85 -5.66 5.92 -12.64
C THR A 85 -4.25 6.38 -12.29
N LEU A 86 -4.11 7.48 -11.55
CA LEU A 86 -2.82 7.95 -11.07
C LEU A 86 -2.16 6.91 -10.16
N ILE A 87 -2.91 6.28 -9.24
CA ILE A 87 -2.37 5.24 -8.39
C ILE A 87 -1.99 4.00 -9.20
N TYR A 88 -2.76 3.61 -10.23
CA TYR A 88 -2.48 2.42 -11.03
C TYR A 88 -1.28 2.60 -11.96
N TYR A 89 -1.13 3.78 -12.54
CA TYR A 89 -0.14 4.10 -13.56
C TYR A 89 0.45 5.49 -13.31
N PRO A 90 1.20 5.68 -12.19
CA PRO A 90 1.63 7.01 -11.77
C PRO A 90 2.53 7.70 -12.80
N GLU A 91 3.54 7.00 -13.33
CA GLU A 91 4.49 7.58 -14.29
C GLU A 91 3.79 8.10 -15.54
N GLN A 92 2.98 7.23 -16.17
CA GLN A 92 2.26 7.60 -17.40
C GLN A 92 1.24 8.72 -17.16
N LYS A 93 0.55 8.69 -16.00
CA LYS A 93 -0.47 9.70 -15.70
C LYS A 93 0.14 11.06 -15.38
N LEU A 94 1.30 11.10 -14.74
CA LEU A 94 2.03 12.34 -14.44
C LEU A 94 2.45 13.07 -15.71
N GLU A 95 2.90 12.36 -16.76
CA GLU A 95 3.24 12.96 -18.05
C GLU A 95 2.07 13.76 -18.63
N TYR A 96 0.86 13.19 -18.62
CA TYR A 96 -0.33 13.88 -19.14
C TYR A 96 -0.79 15.06 -18.28
N ILE A 97 -0.70 14.93 -16.95
CA ILE A 97 -1.20 15.96 -16.02
C ILE A 97 -0.40 17.25 -16.13
N LYS A 98 0.91 17.17 -16.37
CA LYS A 98 1.78 18.34 -16.50
C LYS A 98 1.35 19.31 -17.61
N ASP A 99 0.72 18.77 -18.66
CA ASP A 99 0.22 19.54 -19.79
C ASP A 99 -1.23 20.05 -19.58
N GLU A 100 -1.97 19.49 -18.62
CA GLU A 100 -3.39 19.78 -18.42
C GLU A 100 -3.67 20.76 -17.26
N VAL A 101 -2.69 21.00 -16.37
CA VAL A 101 -2.89 21.72 -15.10
C VAL A 101 -2.21 23.09 -15.14
N ASP A 102 -2.97 24.16 -14.82
CA ASP A 102 -2.46 25.53 -14.81
C ASP A 102 -1.45 25.79 -13.67
N ASP A 103 -1.74 25.29 -12.45
CA ASP A 103 -0.85 25.36 -11.27
C ASP A 103 -0.48 23.96 -10.81
N ILE A 104 0.67 23.50 -11.29
CA ILE A 104 1.17 22.17 -10.98
C ILE A 104 1.56 22.02 -9.52
N ASN A 105 2.04 23.07 -8.85
CA ASN A 105 2.46 23.00 -7.46
C ASN A 105 1.27 22.83 -6.52
N ASP A 106 0.18 23.56 -6.78
CA ASP A 106 -1.07 23.38 -6.01
C ASP A 106 -1.66 22.00 -6.25
N TRP A 107 -1.66 21.54 -7.51
CA TRP A 107 -2.10 20.19 -7.84
C TRP A 107 -1.29 19.11 -7.10
N TYR A 108 0.05 19.24 -7.04
CA TYR A 108 0.90 18.32 -6.31
C TYR A 108 0.53 18.26 -4.83
N LYS A 109 0.41 19.41 -4.18
CA LYS A 109 0.04 19.49 -2.76
C LYS A 109 -1.28 18.75 -2.50
N ILE A 110 -2.34 19.09 -3.24
CA ILE A 110 -3.65 18.46 -3.11
C ILE A 110 -3.57 16.94 -3.36
N THR A 111 -2.83 16.53 -4.37
CA THR A 111 -2.68 15.12 -4.73
C THR A 111 -1.92 14.34 -3.67
N LEU A 112 -0.83 14.87 -3.14
CA LEU A 112 -0.06 14.26 -2.06
C LEU A 112 -0.91 14.06 -0.80
N TYR A 113 -1.70 15.06 -0.41
CA TYR A 113 -2.66 14.93 0.70
C TYR A 113 -3.61 13.75 0.47
N ARG A 114 -4.19 13.64 -0.72
CA ARG A 114 -5.13 12.58 -1.06
C ARG A 114 -4.47 11.20 -1.05
N LEU A 115 -3.28 11.07 -1.62
CA LEU A 115 -2.55 9.81 -1.66
C LEU A 115 -2.14 9.34 -0.26
N ILE A 116 -1.67 10.25 0.61
CA ILE A 116 -1.32 9.91 1.99
C ILE A 116 -2.57 9.44 2.75
N GLU A 117 -3.71 10.08 2.57
CA GLU A 117 -4.96 9.66 3.21
C GLU A 117 -5.43 8.27 2.72
N ILE A 118 -5.36 8.01 1.42
CA ILE A 118 -5.66 6.68 0.86
C ILE A 118 -4.70 5.64 1.42
N CYS A 119 -3.39 5.94 1.43
CA CYS A 119 -2.37 5.06 1.96
C CYS A 119 -2.63 4.73 3.44
N ARG A 120 -2.99 5.72 4.25
CA ARG A 120 -3.38 5.55 5.67
C ARG A 120 -4.53 4.57 5.84
N VAL A 121 -5.57 4.71 5.02
CA VAL A 121 -6.76 3.82 5.08
C VAL A 121 -6.41 2.40 4.65
N VAL A 122 -5.61 2.23 3.60
CA VAL A 122 -5.17 0.91 3.14
C VAL A 122 -4.24 0.26 4.17
N ALA A 123 -3.32 1.04 4.75
CA ALA A 123 -2.36 0.61 5.76
C ALA A 123 -3.01 0.21 7.10
N SER A 124 -4.23 0.67 7.39
CA SER A 124 -4.91 0.41 8.67
C SER A 124 -5.12 -1.07 9.02
N LYS A 125 -5.02 -1.96 8.04
CA LYS A 125 -5.12 -3.41 8.20
C LYS A 125 -3.81 -4.07 8.66
N TYR A 126 -2.72 -3.32 8.71
CA TYR A 126 -1.38 -3.81 9.00
C TYR A 126 -0.86 -3.27 10.32
N THR A 127 0.07 -3.99 10.93
CA THR A 127 0.90 -3.41 12.00
C THR A 127 1.91 -2.45 11.40
N ARG A 128 2.31 -1.42 12.15
CA ARG A 128 3.37 -0.50 11.70
C ARG A 128 4.68 -1.23 11.35
N ALA A 129 5.03 -2.28 12.10
CA ALA A 129 6.19 -3.10 11.78
C ALA A 129 6.08 -3.76 10.40
N LYS A 130 4.88 -4.25 10.03
CA LYS A 130 4.66 -4.86 8.71
C LYS A 130 4.67 -3.82 7.59
N ILE A 131 4.12 -2.63 7.81
CA ILE A 131 4.17 -1.53 6.83
C ILE A 131 5.62 -1.19 6.50
N ARG A 132 6.50 -1.13 7.52
CA ARG A 132 7.92 -0.82 7.34
C ARG A 132 8.68 -1.80 6.44
N GLU A 133 8.23 -3.04 6.33
CA GLU A 133 8.81 -4.02 5.40
C GLU A 133 8.52 -3.69 3.93
N PHE A 134 7.46 -2.91 3.66
CA PHE A 134 7.03 -2.51 2.32
C PHE A 134 7.41 -1.08 1.95
N LEU A 135 7.99 -0.32 2.90
CA LEU A 135 8.37 1.06 2.61
C LEU A 135 9.48 1.11 1.57
N PRO A 136 9.41 2.03 0.60
CA PRO A 136 10.46 2.22 -0.38
C PRO A 136 11.76 2.70 0.30
N GLU A 137 12.90 2.45 -0.33
CA GLU A 137 14.19 2.94 0.16
C GLU A 137 14.22 4.48 0.16
N ALA A 138 13.79 5.08 -0.95
CA ALA A 138 13.59 6.52 -1.02
C ALA A 138 12.26 6.91 -0.35
N PHE A 139 12.26 7.99 0.40
CA PHE A 139 11.08 8.56 1.09
C PHE A 139 10.40 7.67 2.15
N GLY A 140 10.84 6.43 2.36
CA GLY A 140 10.14 5.48 3.24
C GLY A 140 9.93 6.02 4.66
N SER A 141 10.93 6.65 5.27
CA SER A 141 10.79 7.27 6.59
C SER A 141 9.77 8.43 6.58
N THR A 142 9.79 9.26 5.55
CA THR A 142 8.84 10.37 5.39
C THR A 142 7.41 9.84 5.21
N ILE A 143 7.24 8.82 4.38
CA ILE A 143 5.94 8.16 4.20
C ILE A 143 5.45 7.56 5.53
N ASP A 144 6.30 6.82 6.28
CA ASP A 144 5.93 6.25 7.59
C ASP A 144 5.44 7.34 8.57
N GLU A 145 6.13 8.47 8.63
CA GLU A 145 5.71 9.59 9.48
C GLU A 145 4.40 10.21 9.02
N LEU A 146 4.23 10.48 7.72
CA LEU A 146 3.04 11.12 7.18
C LEU A 146 1.78 10.26 7.31
N ILE A 147 1.85 8.95 7.05
CA ILE A 147 0.69 8.06 7.21
C ILE A 147 0.29 7.83 8.66
N HIS A 148 1.20 8.04 9.62
CA HIS A 148 0.93 7.88 11.05
C HIS A 148 0.80 9.22 11.80
N ALA A 149 0.98 10.36 11.12
CA ALA A 149 0.77 11.66 11.72
C ALA A 149 -0.70 11.82 12.13
N ASN A 150 -0.92 12.28 13.37
CA ASN A 150 -2.23 12.75 13.77
C ASN A 150 -2.41 14.18 13.25
N THR A 151 -3.35 14.38 12.34
CA THR A 151 -3.66 15.65 11.68
C THR A 151 -4.85 16.36 12.32
N ASP A 152 -5.13 16.13 13.60
CA ASP A 152 -6.16 16.87 14.31
C ASP A 152 -5.85 18.38 14.26
N TYR A 153 -6.88 19.15 13.90
CA TYR A 153 -6.77 20.59 13.66
C TYR A 153 -6.09 21.32 14.83
N GLY A 154 -5.07 22.13 14.52
CA GLY A 154 -4.31 22.91 15.51
C GLY A 154 -3.24 22.12 16.27
N SER A 155 -2.89 20.90 15.86
CA SER A 155 -1.77 20.16 16.44
C SER A 155 -0.42 20.62 15.86
N ASP A 156 0.66 20.55 16.66
CA ASP A 156 2.03 20.80 16.16
C ASP A 156 2.39 19.88 14.98
N LYS A 157 1.75 18.73 14.90
CA LYS A 157 1.92 17.77 13.80
C LYS A 157 1.24 18.17 12.51
N GLU A 158 0.19 19.00 12.55
CA GLU A 158 -0.42 19.56 11.35
C GLU A 158 0.57 20.46 10.61
N THR A 159 1.28 21.33 11.35
CA THR A 159 2.33 22.16 10.76
C THR A 159 3.44 21.33 10.13
N TYR A 160 3.95 20.32 10.85
CA TYR A 160 4.94 19.39 10.32
C TYR A 160 4.46 18.68 9.04
N TYR A 161 3.22 18.23 9.02
CA TYR A 161 2.62 17.54 7.87
C TYR A 161 2.57 18.46 6.64
N ASN A 162 2.09 19.69 6.82
CA ASN A 162 1.97 20.68 5.76
C ASN A 162 3.34 21.12 5.23
N GLU A 163 4.29 21.38 6.11
CA GLU A 163 5.67 21.74 5.75
C GLU A 163 6.37 20.60 4.97
N SER A 164 6.18 19.35 5.40
CA SER A 164 6.76 18.20 4.71
C SER A 164 6.27 18.11 3.27
N ILE A 165 4.96 18.26 3.03
CA ILE A 165 4.38 18.24 1.69
C ILE A 165 4.89 19.44 0.86
N SER A 166 4.92 20.63 1.44
CA SER A 166 5.43 21.82 0.75
C SER A 166 6.89 21.65 0.35
N THR A 167 7.72 21.12 1.24
CA THR A 167 9.14 20.85 0.97
C THR A 167 9.34 19.82 -0.15
N ILE A 168 8.54 18.75 -0.19
CA ILE A 168 8.60 17.76 -1.29
C ILE A 168 8.35 18.44 -2.64
N VAL A 169 7.35 19.33 -2.71
CA VAL A 169 7.02 20.07 -3.94
C VAL A 169 8.10 21.09 -4.29
N GLU A 170 8.59 21.86 -3.33
CA GLU A 170 9.63 22.88 -3.53
C GLU A 170 10.96 22.29 -4.00
N LEU A 171 11.29 21.08 -3.54
CA LEU A 171 12.50 20.36 -3.99
C LEU A 171 12.32 19.66 -5.35
N GLY A 172 11.15 19.74 -5.98
CA GLY A 172 10.85 19.07 -7.24
C GLY A 172 10.78 17.53 -7.12
N GLN A 173 10.49 17.01 -5.94
CA GLN A 173 10.45 15.56 -5.66
C GLN A 173 9.02 15.00 -5.68
N ALA A 174 8.03 15.77 -6.10
CA ALA A 174 6.63 15.38 -6.05
C ALA A 174 6.32 14.18 -6.96
N ASP A 175 6.90 14.10 -8.16
CA ASP A 175 6.69 12.98 -9.08
C ASP A 175 7.18 11.67 -8.47
N ASP A 176 8.43 11.65 -8.04
CA ASP A 176 9.05 10.46 -7.45
C ASP A 176 8.30 10.03 -6.18
N PHE A 177 7.90 10.98 -5.35
CA PHE A 177 7.11 10.67 -4.15
C PHE A 177 5.72 10.09 -4.50
N ILE A 178 5.05 10.60 -5.56
CA ILE A 178 3.77 10.07 -6.04
C ILE A 178 3.94 8.64 -6.55
N VAL A 179 5.01 8.35 -7.28
CA VAL A 179 5.30 6.99 -7.77
C VAL A 179 5.48 6.03 -6.60
N GLU A 180 6.32 6.39 -5.63
CA GLU A 180 6.64 5.54 -4.47
C GLU A 180 5.40 5.29 -3.57
N ILE A 181 4.64 6.32 -3.25
CA ILE A 181 3.44 6.15 -2.42
C ILE A 181 2.33 5.39 -3.17
N SER A 182 2.21 5.56 -4.48
CA SER A 182 1.26 4.80 -5.30
C SER A 182 1.62 3.31 -5.34
N THR A 183 2.89 2.97 -5.48
CA THR A 183 3.40 1.59 -5.42
C THR A 183 3.13 0.96 -4.04
N LEU A 184 3.35 1.71 -2.98
CA LEU A 184 3.03 1.26 -1.63
C LEU A 184 1.52 1.00 -1.45
N ILE A 185 0.66 1.89 -1.96
CA ILE A 185 -0.80 1.71 -1.93
C ILE A 185 -1.20 0.44 -2.67
N GLN A 186 -0.66 0.18 -3.87
CA GLN A 186 -0.92 -1.02 -4.65
C GLN A 186 -0.54 -2.28 -3.84
N THR A 187 0.66 -2.30 -3.29
CA THR A 187 1.18 -3.43 -2.50
C THR A 187 0.31 -3.72 -1.28
N LEU A 188 -0.03 -2.69 -0.50
CA LEU A 188 -0.84 -2.84 0.71
C LEU A 188 -2.31 -3.17 0.40
N ALA A 189 -2.84 -2.74 -0.76
CA ALA A 189 -4.21 -3.01 -1.15
C ALA A 189 -4.43 -4.48 -1.53
N ILE A 190 -3.42 -5.16 -2.09
CA ILE A 190 -3.50 -6.57 -2.47
C ILE A 190 -3.67 -7.46 -1.24
N GLY A 191 -2.90 -7.23 -0.17
CA GLY A 191 -2.95 -8.05 1.04
C GLY A 191 -2.41 -9.46 0.84
N ARG A 192 -3.22 -10.39 0.31
CA ARG A 192 -2.83 -11.76 -0.05
C ARG A 192 -3.31 -12.09 -1.44
N LEU A 193 -2.44 -12.69 -2.23
CA LEU A 193 -2.75 -13.20 -3.55
C LEU A 193 -2.72 -14.73 -3.54
N HIS A 194 -3.79 -15.35 -4.03
CA HIS A 194 -3.91 -16.79 -4.24
C HIS A 194 -4.07 -17.02 -5.73
N ILE A 195 -3.14 -17.75 -6.33
CA ILE A 195 -3.19 -18.12 -7.74
C ILE A 195 -3.58 -19.59 -7.84
N ILE A 196 -4.58 -19.88 -8.64
CA ILE A 196 -5.16 -21.19 -8.85
C ILE A 196 -5.20 -21.48 -10.36
N GLY A 197 -4.86 -22.70 -10.77
CA GLY A 197 -4.91 -23.08 -12.19
C GLY A 197 -3.64 -22.76 -12.97
N ASP A 198 -3.78 -22.58 -14.27
CA ASP A 198 -2.67 -22.50 -15.22
C ASP A 198 -2.06 -21.10 -15.27
N ILE A 199 -0.75 -21.01 -14.97
CA ILE A 199 -0.04 -19.73 -14.92
C ILE A 199 0.77 -19.49 -16.19
N PHE A 200 1.42 -20.52 -16.73
CA PHE A 200 2.53 -20.38 -17.68
C PHE A 200 2.23 -20.82 -19.10
N ASP A 201 1.09 -21.42 -19.37
CA ASP A 201 0.73 -21.90 -20.70
C ASP A 201 0.06 -20.81 -21.57
N ARG A 202 0.21 -20.91 -22.88
CA ARG A 202 -0.45 -20.12 -23.96
C ARG A 202 0.02 -18.68 -24.17
N GLY A 203 0.13 -17.85 -23.14
CA GLY A 203 0.48 -16.41 -23.28
C GLY A 203 1.97 -16.17 -23.52
N PRO A 204 2.35 -14.98 -24.01
CA PRO A 204 3.69 -14.71 -24.49
C PRO A 204 4.71 -14.43 -23.38
N ARG A 205 4.29 -14.12 -22.14
CA ARG A 205 5.17 -13.58 -21.10
C ARG A 205 5.04 -14.25 -19.74
N ALA A 206 4.99 -15.57 -19.73
CA ALA A 206 5.00 -16.38 -18.51
C ALA A 206 6.27 -16.15 -17.64
N ASP A 207 7.40 -15.85 -18.28
CA ASP A 207 8.67 -15.50 -17.66
C ASP A 207 8.53 -14.31 -16.71
N ILE A 208 7.96 -13.20 -17.17
CA ILE A 208 7.81 -11.97 -16.36
C ILE A 208 6.78 -12.17 -15.24
N ILE A 209 5.76 -12.98 -15.45
CA ILE A 209 4.79 -13.29 -14.37
C ILE A 209 5.51 -13.94 -13.21
N LEU A 210 6.41 -14.89 -13.46
CA LEU A 210 7.18 -15.55 -12.43
C LEU A 210 8.06 -14.55 -11.66
N ASP A 211 8.77 -13.68 -12.39
CA ASP A 211 9.62 -12.64 -11.79
C ASP A 211 8.81 -11.65 -10.93
N THR A 212 7.56 -11.38 -11.33
CA THR A 212 6.67 -10.48 -10.56
C THR A 212 6.16 -11.12 -9.26
N LEU A 213 6.12 -12.46 -9.19
CA LEU A 213 5.63 -13.22 -8.04
C LEU A 213 6.72 -13.58 -7.02
N THR A 214 7.98 -13.45 -7.38
CA THR A 214 9.15 -13.76 -6.52
C THR A 214 9.72 -12.53 -5.88
#